data_19915267532328e2ae65c0602639f978
#
_entry.id   19915267532328e2ae65c0602639f978
#
_cell.length_a   1.000
_cell.length_b   1.000
_cell.length_c   1.000
_cell.angle_alpha   90.00
_cell.angle_beta   90.00
_cell.angle_gamma   90.00
#
_symmetry.space_group_name_H-M   'P 1'
#
loop_
_entity.id
_entity.type
_entity.pdbx_description
1 polymer ?
#
loop_
_entity_poly.entity_id
_entity_poly.type
_entity_poly.pdbx_seq_one_letter_code
_entity_poly.pdbx_strand_id
1 'polypeptide(L)'
;MSVSVPATRRLPDVLRSRWPDLAAVIALIALDVLLFWPVFFLGEFVPRGGGDLVSFLYPRYAMAARYVHQGTLPLWDPFLYGGQPYLADVQSGILYLPNLLAFFISRNFDYHRLELLAIAHYALAGIFAYIYGRQLRLGRFGALTAGIVWEASGFLVAHLGHYNLIAVAVWLPLVLALLQPALEGGSFAWVAAAALALGTSTLAGHTQLSIEMGLFLILYVLGYALANKSWFAPLRSLLVLGGWSVVLCLVQLWPGYQLTQQSVRADLTYSDALAFSLLPQKLILFLVPHFYGRTPDNYWGPPSLTENYLYVGILPLALAGLALLWTRDWRARTLAALAALGLLLAFADWTPLHGWLYALAPGFDKVRAPGRFLLYVDFGLAMLAGIGADVLSRPLPWRRRPAFRLYLTGWAVFAFGLLVIAGPLVYLKLFVNQSQAEGLVKQIQTATDSFALTLAFVLA
;
A
#
# COMPACT_ATOMS: atom_id res chain seq x y z
N MET A 1 16.41 40.42 -16.20
CA MET A 1 16.67 39.02 -16.59
C MET A 1 15.39 38.23 -16.42
N SER A 2 14.66 37.99 -17.50
CA SER A 2 13.41 37.25 -17.53
C SER A 2 13.72 35.77 -17.39
N VAL A 3 13.35 35.16 -16.26
CA VAL A 3 13.40 33.72 -16.06
C VAL A 3 12.27 33.10 -16.87
N SER A 4 12.62 32.48 -18.01
CA SER A 4 11.68 31.70 -18.79
C SER A 4 11.21 30.50 -18.01
N VAL A 5 9.93 30.46 -17.63
CA VAL A 5 9.26 29.30 -17.07
C VAL A 5 9.32 28.19 -18.13
N PRO A 6 9.89 27.01 -17.85
CA PRO A 6 9.91 25.93 -18.83
C PRO A 6 8.47 25.50 -19.13
N ALA A 7 8.13 25.49 -20.43
CA ALA A 7 6.83 25.12 -20.95
C ALA A 7 6.36 23.78 -20.35
N THR A 8 5.14 23.75 -19.85
CA THR A 8 4.46 22.54 -19.35
C THR A 8 4.46 21.48 -20.44
N ARG A 9 5.22 20.38 -20.23
CA ARG A 9 5.17 19.24 -21.16
C ARG A 9 3.75 18.68 -21.18
N ARG A 10 3.09 18.75 -22.31
CA ARG A 10 1.75 18.19 -22.52
C ARG A 10 1.82 16.66 -22.45
N LEU A 11 0.75 16.00 -21.99
CA LEU A 11 0.61 14.54 -21.96
C LEU A 11 1.09 13.82 -23.25
N PRO A 12 0.88 14.40 -24.48
CA PRO A 12 1.41 13.82 -25.72
C PRO A 12 2.93 13.67 -25.78
N ASP A 13 3.68 14.53 -25.06
CA ASP A 13 5.16 14.45 -25.07
C ASP A 13 5.70 13.31 -24.18
N VAL A 14 4.94 12.89 -23.18
CA VAL A 14 5.23 11.70 -22.36
C VAL A 14 4.95 10.41 -23.15
N LEU A 15 3.97 10.44 -24.06
CA LEU A 15 3.56 9.29 -24.87
C LEU A 15 4.39 9.10 -26.16
N ARG A 16 5.21 10.06 -26.56
CA ARG A 16 5.99 10.01 -27.83
C ARG A 16 7.11 8.95 -27.87
N SER A 17 7.48 8.38 -26.71
CA SER A 17 8.41 7.25 -26.65
C SER A 17 7.69 6.02 -26.07
N ARG A 18 6.69 5.51 -26.75
CA ARG A 18 5.73 4.51 -26.27
C ARG A 18 6.36 3.17 -25.87
N TRP A 19 7.35 2.67 -26.61
CA TRP A 19 7.88 1.32 -26.41
C TRP A 19 8.56 1.08 -25.06
N PRO A 20 9.45 1.96 -24.53
CA PRO A 20 10.08 1.69 -23.23
C PRO A 20 9.13 1.83 -22.05
N ASP A 21 8.09 2.66 -22.13
CA ASP A 21 7.08 2.76 -21.07
C ASP A 21 6.14 1.54 -21.12
N LEU A 22 5.81 1.04 -22.33
CA LEU A 22 5.09 -0.23 -22.50
C LEU A 22 5.90 -1.40 -21.97
N ALA A 23 7.22 -1.45 -22.23
CA ALA A 23 8.10 -2.49 -21.69
C ALA A 23 8.13 -2.47 -20.14
N ALA A 24 8.08 -1.29 -19.51
CA ALA A 24 7.99 -1.19 -18.06
C ALA A 24 6.65 -1.75 -17.54
N VAL A 25 5.54 -1.46 -18.21
CA VAL A 25 4.23 -2.02 -17.85
C VAL A 25 4.23 -3.55 -18.01
N ILE A 26 4.78 -4.06 -19.11
CA ILE A 26 4.90 -5.51 -19.33
C ILE A 26 5.77 -6.16 -18.24
N ALA A 27 6.86 -5.49 -17.82
CA ALA A 27 7.73 -6.00 -16.76
C ALA A 27 7.00 -6.09 -15.40
N LEU A 28 6.13 -5.13 -15.06
CA LEU A 28 5.31 -5.18 -13.85
C LEU A 28 4.29 -6.32 -13.92
N ILE A 29 3.58 -6.47 -15.02
CA ILE A 29 2.66 -7.61 -15.22
C ILE A 29 3.41 -8.94 -15.16
N ALA A 30 4.61 -9.02 -15.76
CA ALA A 30 5.43 -10.22 -15.71
C ALA A 30 5.93 -10.55 -14.30
N LEU A 31 6.18 -9.53 -13.48
CA LEU A 31 6.50 -9.70 -12.06
C LEU A 31 5.34 -10.35 -11.31
N ASP A 32 4.09 -9.92 -11.53
CA ASP A 32 2.93 -10.57 -10.94
C ASP A 32 2.81 -12.05 -11.36
N VAL A 33 2.97 -12.34 -12.66
CA VAL A 33 2.95 -13.73 -13.13
C VAL A 33 4.07 -14.55 -12.46
N LEU A 34 5.22 -13.94 -12.22
CA LEU A 34 6.34 -14.59 -11.52
C LEU A 34 6.05 -14.79 -10.03
N LEU A 35 5.48 -13.78 -9.34
CA LEU A 35 5.17 -13.85 -7.91
C LEU A 35 4.04 -14.85 -7.63
N PHE A 36 3.06 -14.91 -8.51
CA PHE A 36 1.88 -15.78 -8.38
C PHE A 36 1.89 -16.96 -9.33
N TRP A 37 3.08 -17.37 -9.85
CA TRP A 37 3.19 -18.47 -10.81
C TRP A 37 2.54 -19.79 -10.33
N PRO A 38 2.52 -20.14 -9.02
CA PRO A 38 1.84 -21.35 -8.58
C PRO A 38 0.33 -21.31 -8.83
N VAL A 39 -0.30 -20.12 -8.74
CA VAL A 39 -1.73 -19.94 -9.05
C VAL A 39 -1.97 -20.13 -10.55
N PHE A 40 -1.11 -19.55 -11.40
CA PHE A 40 -1.28 -19.62 -12.86
C PHE A 40 -0.98 -20.99 -13.46
N PHE A 41 0.02 -21.71 -12.92
CA PHE A 41 0.58 -22.88 -13.59
C PHE A 41 0.49 -24.17 -12.77
N LEU A 42 0.31 -24.12 -11.45
CA LEU A 42 0.22 -25.31 -10.59
C LEU A 42 -1.18 -25.56 -10.02
N GLY A 43 -2.13 -24.63 -10.21
CA GLY A 43 -3.46 -24.74 -9.63
C GLY A 43 -3.47 -24.61 -8.10
N GLU A 44 -2.43 -23.97 -7.52
CA GLU A 44 -2.41 -23.66 -6.10
C GLU A 44 -3.32 -22.47 -5.78
N PHE A 45 -3.79 -22.41 -4.53
CA PHE A 45 -4.68 -21.35 -4.05
C PHE A 45 -3.95 -20.36 -3.16
N VAL A 46 -4.34 -19.08 -3.26
CA VAL A 46 -3.86 -17.98 -2.40
C VAL A 46 -5.02 -17.25 -1.71
N PRO A 47 -4.83 -16.74 -0.49
CA PRO A 47 -3.69 -17.01 0.40
C PRO A 47 -3.75 -18.45 0.93
N ARG A 48 -2.61 -18.99 1.31
CA ARG A 48 -2.57 -20.32 1.94
C ARG A 48 -3.36 -20.30 3.24
N GLY A 49 -4.37 -21.19 3.36
CA GLY A 49 -5.33 -21.17 4.48
C GLY A 49 -6.60 -20.36 4.23
N GLY A 50 -6.73 -19.66 3.08
CA GLY A 50 -7.96 -19.04 2.60
C GLY A 50 -8.29 -17.66 3.17
N GLY A 51 -8.36 -17.48 4.46
CA GLY A 51 -8.72 -16.22 5.11
C GLY A 51 -10.07 -15.65 4.65
N ASP A 52 -10.23 -14.33 4.73
CA ASP A 52 -11.45 -13.61 4.33
C ASP A 52 -11.76 -13.75 2.83
N LEU A 53 -10.76 -13.99 2.01
CA LEU A 53 -10.96 -14.18 0.58
C LEU A 53 -11.86 -15.39 0.30
N VAL A 54 -11.64 -16.51 1.00
CA VAL A 54 -12.42 -17.75 0.86
C VAL A 54 -13.71 -17.68 1.66
N SER A 55 -13.63 -17.31 2.96
CA SER A 55 -14.72 -17.48 3.90
C SER A 55 -15.77 -16.36 3.81
N PHE A 56 -15.39 -15.16 3.41
CA PHE A 56 -16.24 -14.00 3.41
C PHE A 56 -16.53 -13.45 2.00
N LEU A 57 -15.49 -13.18 1.19
CA LEU A 57 -15.65 -12.51 -0.09
C LEU A 57 -16.16 -13.44 -1.18
N TYR A 58 -15.58 -14.64 -1.32
CA TYR A 58 -15.94 -15.55 -2.40
C TYR A 58 -17.43 -15.90 -2.46
N PRO A 59 -18.11 -16.39 -1.39
CA PRO A 59 -19.51 -16.75 -1.46
C PRO A 59 -20.41 -15.56 -1.82
N ARG A 60 -20.07 -14.39 -1.31
CA ARG A 60 -20.81 -13.14 -1.58
C ARG A 60 -20.63 -12.67 -3.03
N TYR A 61 -19.42 -12.77 -3.58
CA TYR A 61 -19.12 -12.39 -4.95
C TYR A 61 -19.72 -13.38 -5.95
N ALA A 62 -19.70 -14.67 -5.64
CA ALA A 62 -20.37 -15.69 -6.44
C ALA A 62 -21.90 -15.47 -6.48
N MET A 63 -22.51 -15.04 -5.37
CA MET A 63 -23.91 -14.61 -5.34
C MET A 63 -24.12 -13.37 -6.20
N ALA A 64 -23.32 -12.32 -6.01
CA ALA A 64 -23.45 -11.07 -6.75
C ALA A 64 -23.32 -11.27 -8.26
N ALA A 65 -22.38 -12.10 -8.70
CA ALA A 65 -22.22 -12.44 -10.11
C ALA A 65 -23.48 -13.07 -10.72
N ARG A 66 -24.17 -13.95 -9.98
CA ARG A 66 -25.46 -14.54 -10.44
C ARG A 66 -26.52 -13.48 -10.64
N TYR A 67 -26.67 -12.53 -9.71
CA TYR A 67 -27.63 -11.43 -9.84
C TYR A 67 -27.30 -10.54 -11.04
N VAL A 68 -26.02 -10.19 -11.23
CA VAL A 68 -25.56 -9.37 -12.37
C VAL A 68 -25.88 -10.07 -13.70
N HIS A 69 -25.70 -11.40 -13.80
CA HIS A 69 -26.06 -12.17 -14.98
C HIS A 69 -27.58 -12.24 -15.24
N GLN A 70 -28.40 -12.07 -14.21
CA GLN A 70 -29.86 -11.95 -14.34
C GLN A 70 -30.27 -10.52 -14.68
N GLY A 71 -29.33 -9.59 -14.90
CA GLY A 71 -29.60 -8.18 -15.17
C GLY A 71 -30.06 -7.37 -13.97
N THR A 72 -29.79 -7.87 -12.74
CA THR A 72 -30.21 -7.22 -11.49
C THR A 72 -29.01 -7.00 -10.57
N LEU A 73 -29.10 -6.02 -9.69
CA LEU A 73 -28.10 -5.83 -8.62
C LEU A 73 -28.60 -6.48 -7.32
N PRO A 74 -27.74 -7.19 -6.56
CA PRO A 74 -28.13 -7.73 -5.27
C PRO A 74 -28.32 -6.59 -4.27
N LEU A 75 -29.52 -6.38 -3.80
CA LEU A 75 -29.81 -5.40 -2.73
C LEU A 75 -29.82 -6.07 -1.35
N TRP A 76 -30.10 -7.39 -1.31
CA TRP A 76 -30.23 -8.18 -0.09
C TRP A 76 -29.40 -9.46 -0.21
N ASP A 77 -28.70 -9.81 0.87
CA ASP A 77 -28.01 -11.10 1.04
C ASP A 77 -28.82 -11.97 2.01
N PRO A 78 -29.48 -13.02 1.54
CA PRO A 78 -30.28 -13.87 2.41
C PRO A 78 -29.46 -14.93 3.18
N PHE A 79 -28.17 -15.08 2.87
CA PHE A 79 -27.36 -16.19 3.35
C PHE A 79 -26.52 -15.85 4.59
N LEU A 80 -26.35 -14.56 4.91
CA LEU A 80 -25.58 -14.11 6.07
C LEU A 80 -26.51 -13.56 7.15
N TYR A 81 -26.25 -13.94 8.39
CA TYR A 81 -26.94 -13.43 9.61
C TYR A 81 -28.47 -13.49 9.57
N GLY A 82 -29.06 -14.44 8.81
CA GLY A 82 -30.50 -14.50 8.58
C GLY A 82 -31.02 -13.48 7.58
N GLY A 83 -30.15 -12.80 6.88
CA GLY A 83 -30.42 -11.80 5.86
C GLY A 83 -29.92 -10.42 6.24
N GLN A 84 -29.22 -9.77 5.29
CA GLN A 84 -28.71 -8.41 5.50
C GLN A 84 -28.74 -7.60 4.20
N PRO A 85 -28.76 -6.23 4.28
CA PRO A 85 -28.68 -5.37 3.10
C PRO A 85 -27.32 -5.50 2.41
N TYR A 86 -27.28 -6.11 1.22
CA TYR A 86 -26.02 -6.34 0.49
C TYR A 86 -25.41 -5.05 -0.06
N LEU A 87 -26.23 -4.19 -0.67
CA LEU A 87 -25.76 -2.91 -1.21
C LEU A 87 -25.27 -1.97 -0.10
N ALA A 88 -25.93 -1.97 1.06
CA ALA A 88 -25.54 -1.11 2.18
C ALA A 88 -24.26 -1.58 2.88
N ASP A 89 -23.93 -2.88 2.80
CA ASP A 89 -22.64 -3.34 3.28
C ASP A 89 -21.54 -2.88 2.30
N VAL A 90 -20.76 -1.89 2.74
CA VAL A 90 -19.70 -1.30 1.91
C VAL A 90 -18.67 -2.35 1.47
N GLN A 91 -18.45 -3.41 2.26
CA GLN A 91 -17.51 -4.49 1.91
C GLN A 91 -18.00 -5.37 0.75
N SER A 92 -19.25 -5.20 0.30
CA SER A 92 -19.75 -5.87 -0.89
C SER A 92 -18.97 -5.48 -2.15
N GLY A 93 -18.49 -4.24 -2.22
CA GLY A 93 -17.80 -3.70 -3.39
C GLY A 93 -18.58 -3.84 -4.69
N ILE A 94 -19.93 -3.92 -4.60
CA ILE A 94 -20.77 -4.23 -5.77
C ILE A 94 -20.76 -3.13 -6.83
N LEU A 95 -20.56 -1.89 -6.44
CA LEU A 95 -20.46 -0.74 -7.36
C LEU A 95 -19.03 -0.46 -7.83
N TYR A 96 -18.07 -1.25 -7.40
CA TYR A 96 -16.70 -1.15 -7.86
C TYR A 96 -16.57 -1.68 -9.28
N LEU A 97 -16.18 -0.82 -10.23
CA LEU A 97 -16.18 -1.15 -11.66
C LEU A 97 -15.40 -2.44 -12.00
N PRO A 98 -14.19 -2.70 -11.48
CA PRO A 98 -13.50 -3.96 -11.73
C PRO A 98 -14.29 -5.20 -11.28
N ASN A 99 -14.99 -5.13 -10.14
CA ASN A 99 -15.84 -6.22 -9.67
C ASN A 99 -17.01 -6.44 -10.61
N LEU A 100 -17.73 -5.37 -10.99
CA LEU A 100 -18.84 -5.46 -11.94
C LEU A 100 -18.42 -6.06 -13.28
N LEU A 101 -17.26 -5.65 -13.79
CA LEU A 101 -16.70 -6.22 -15.03
C LEU A 101 -16.39 -7.71 -14.87
N ALA A 102 -15.75 -8.11 -13.76
CA ALA A 102 -15.45 -9.50 -13.48
C ALA A 102 -16.72 -10.35 -13.34
N PHE A 103 -17.75 -9.84 -12.66
CA PHE A 103 -19.06 -10.51 -12.53
C PHE A 103 -19.77 -10.62 -13.87
N PHE A 104 -19.74 -9.57 -14.68
CA PHE A 104 -20.38 -9.57 -15.99
C PHE A 104 -19.72 -10.54 -16.98
N ILE A 105 -18.39 -10.61 -16.99
CA ILE A 105 -17.61 -11.48 -17.89
C ILE A 105 -17.75 -12.94 -17.47
N SER A 106 -17.86 -13.23 -16.17
CA SER A 106 -17.78 -14.58 -15.62
C SER A 106 -19.15 -15.14 -15.25
N ARG A 107 -19.76 -15.94 -16.13
CA ARG A 107 -21.05 -16.63 -15.83
C ARG A 107 -20.97 -17.48 -14.56
N ASN A 108 -19.90 -18.22 -14.39
CA ASN A 108 -19.61 -19.04 -13.21
C ASN A 108 -18.44 -18.41 -12.47
N PHE A 109 -18.71 -17.43 -11.59
CA PHE A 109 -17.70 -16.77 -10.80
C PHE A 109 -17.23 -17.73 -9.70
N ASP A 110 -16.09 -18.38 -9.91
CA ASP A 110 -15.44 -19.29 -8.98
C ASP A 110 -14.31 -18.63 -8.18
N TYR A 111 -13.71 -19.37 -7.26
CA TYR A 111 -12.64 -18.86 -6.42
C TYR A 111 -11.42 -18.43 -7.24
N HIS A 112 -11.06 -19.19 -8.28
CA HIS A 112 -9.92 -18.85 -9.12
C HIS A 112 -10.09 -17.49 -9.82
N ARG A 113 -11.29 -17.13 -10.24
CA ARG A 113 -11.57 -15.80 -10.81
C ARG A 113 -11.43 -14.68 -9.79
N LEU A 114 -11.77 -14.94 -8.52
CA LEU A 114 -11.54 -13.98 -7.44
C LEU A 114 -10.03 -13.81 -7.18
N GLU A 115 -9.24 -14.90 -7.21
CA GLU A 115 -7.79 -14.85 -7.11
C GLU A 115 -7.17 -14.04 -8.25
N LEU A 116 -7.56 -14.30 -9.49
CA LEU A 116 -7.09 -13.55 -10.65
C LEU A 116 -7.46 -12.06 -10.56
N LEU A 117 -8.66 -11.76 -10.05
CA LEU A 117 -9.07 -10.38 -9.82
C LEU A 117 -8.20 -9.72 -8.75
N ALA A 118 -7.88 -10.41 -7.66
CA ALA A 118 -6.99 -9.91 -6.63
C ALA A 118 -5.55 -9.71 -7.17
N ILE A 119 -5.01 -10.66 -7.90
CA ILE A 119 -3.68 -10.60 -8.52
C ILE A 119 -3.61 -9.43 -9.52
N ALA A 120 -4.64 -9.22 -10.34
CA ALA A 120 -4.67 -8.09 -11.28
C ALA A 120 -4.55 -6.72 -10.57
N HIS A 121 -4.94 -6.60 -9.30
CA HIS A 121 -4.78 -5.38 -8.54
C HIS A 121 -3.32 -5.13 -8.14
N TYR A 122 -2.48 -6.16 -8.02
CA TYR A 122 -1.03 -5.96 -7.82
C TYR A 122 -0.40 -5.33 -9.06
N ALA A 123 -0.72 -5.83 -10.27
CA ALA A 123 -0.28 -5.19 -11.51
C ALA A 123 -0.75 -3.73 -11.58
N LEU A 124 -2.01 -3.44 -11.21
CA LEU A 124 -2.50 -2.06 -11.15
C LEU A 124 -1.72 -1.22 -10.14
N ALA A 125 -1.35 -1.78 -8.97
CA ALA A 125 -0.53 -1.07 -7.99
C ALA A 125 0.81 -0.64 -8.60
N GLY A 126 1.55 -1.57 -9.20
CA GLY A 126 2.82 -1.31 -9.86
C GLY A 126 2.70 -0.30 -11.00
N ILE A 127 1.73 -0.49 -11.89
CA ILE A 127 1.47 0.39 -13.04
C ILE A 127 1.12 1.81 -12.57
N PHE A 128 0.25 1.96 -11.59
CA PHE A 128 -0.16 3.28 -11.09
C PHE A 128 0.99 3.98 -10.36
N ALA A 129 1.81 3.27 -9.60
CA ALA A 129 3.02 3.81 -9.00
C ALA A 129 4.07 4.21 -10.07
N TYR A 130 4.23 3.41 -11.13
CA TYR A 130 5.05 3.76 -12.27
C TYR A 130 4.57 5.08 -12.92
N ILE A 131 3.26 5.20 -13.20
CA ILE A 131 2.66 6.41 -13.77
C ILE A 131 2.91 7.60 -12.86
N TYR A 132 2.73 7.46 -11.56
CA TYR A 132 3.01 8.53 -10.60
C TYR A 132 4.50 8.89 -10.56
N GLY A 133 5.40 7.91 -10.56
CA GLY A 133 6.84 8.13 -10.67
C GLY A 133 7.21 8.93 -11.93
N ARG A 134 6.60 8.61 -13.09
CA ARG A 134 6.77 9.38 -14.32
C ARG A 134 6.21 10.81 -14.20
N GLN A 135 5.10 10.99 -13.50
CA GLN A 135 4.52 12.30 -13.19
C GLN A 135 5.44 13.13 -12.28
N LEU A 136 6.15 12.50 -11.34
CA LEU A 136 7.20 13.12 -10.55
C LEU A 136 8.48 13.44 -11.35
N ARG A 137 8.48 13.18 -12.67
CA ARG A 137 9.60 13.40 -13.60
C ARG A 137 10.80 12.48 -13.34
N LEU A 138 10.58 11.32 -12.72
CA LEU A 138 11.62 10.31 -12.61
C LEU A 138 11.94 9.70 -13.98
N GLY A 139 13.19 9.30 -14.18
CA GLY A 139 13.57 8.43 -15.29
C GLY A 139 12.77 7.11 -15.24
N ARG A 140 12.77 6.37 -16.35
CA ARG A 140 12.03 5.10 -16.43
C ARG A 140 12.50 4.09 -15.38
N PHE A 141 13.80 4.01 -15.15
CA PHE A 141 14.38 3.14 -14.14
C PHE A 141 13.89 3.49 -12.73
N GLY A 142 13.92 4.76 -12.33
CA GLY A 142 13.40 5.19 -11.03
C GLY A 142 11.89 4.95 -10.88
N ALA A 143 11.11 5.25 -11.93
CA ALA A 143 9.67 5.02 -11.91
C ALA A 143 9.33 3.51 -11.84
N LEU A 144 10.06 2.67 -12.59
CA LEU A 144 9.90 1.21 -12.54
C LEU A 144 10.27 0.65 -11.15
N THR A 145 11.36 1.14 -10.55
CA THR A 145 11.73 0.78 -9.18
C THR A 145 10.61 1.11 -8.20
N ALA A 146 10.02 2.31 -8.29
CA ALA A 146 8.87 2.68 -7.45
C ALA A 146 7.68 1.72 -7.65
N GLY A 147 7.38 1.35 -8.92
CA GLY A 147 6.33 0.39 -9.26
C GLY A 147 6.56 -0.98 -8.63
N ILE A 148 7.74 -1.55 -8.84
CA ILE A 148 8.12 -2.87 -8.29
C ILE A 148 8.04 -2.88 -6.76
N VAL A 149 8.61 -1.84 -6.11
CA VAL A 149 8.63 -1.78 -4.64
C VAL A 149 7.23 -1.62 -4.06
N TRP A 150 6.36 -0.84 -4.71
CA TRP A 150 4.99 -0.67 -4.26
C TRP A 150 4.16 -1.94 -4.46
N GLU A 151 4.22 -2.55 -5.64
CA GLU A 151 3.52 -3.79 -5.99
C GLU A 151 3.88 -4.95 -5.04
N ALA A 152 5.19 -5.08 -4.72
CA ALA A 152 5.71 -6.12 -3.84
C ALA A 152 5.87 -5.65 -2.38
N SER A 153 5.23 -4.53 -1.99
CA SER A 153 5.35 -4.01 -0.62
C SER A 153 4.76 -4.97 0.41
N GLY A 154 5.36 -4.96 1.60
CA GLY A 154 4.95 -5.83 2.70
C GLY A 154 3.47 -5.68 3.05
N PHE A 155 2.96 -4.45 3.05
CA PHE A 155 1.54 -4.20 3.31
C PHE A 155 0.63 -4.90 2.29
N LEU A 156 0.87 -4.72 0.99
CA LEU A 156 0.03 -5.34 -0.04
C LEU A 156 0.12 -6.87 0.01
N VAL A 157 1.34 -7.41 0.08
CA VAL A 157 1.56 -8.87 0.11
C VAL A 157 0.94 -9.51 1.34
N ALA A 158 1.05 -8.89 2.52
CA ALA A 158 0.45 -9.44 3.75
C ALA A 158 -1.08 -9.42 3.73
N HIS A 159 -1.69 -8.48 2.99
CA HIS A 159 -3.14 -8.34 2.89
C HIS A 159 -3.77 -9.07 1.69
N LEU A 160 -3.08 -10.04 1.08
CA LEU A 160 -3.61 -10.79 -0.06
C LEU A 160 -5.00 -11.43 0.22
N GLY A 161 -5.25 -11.83 1.46
CA GLY A 161 -6.56 -12.34 1.90
C GLY A 161 -7.65 -11.26 2.06
N HIS A 162 -7.30 -9.97 2.02
CA HIS A 162 -8.21 -8.84 2.22
C HIS A 162 -8.35 -8.04 0.90
N TYR A 163 -8.93 -8.66 -0.12
CA TYR A 163 -9.03 -8.09 -1.46
C TYR A 163 -9.58 -6.67 -1.49
N ASN A 164 -10.66 -6.38 -0.75
CA ASN A 164 -11.28 -5.06 -0.70
C ASN A 164 -10.32 -3.96 -0.20
N LEU A 165 -9.40 -4.31 0.70
CA LEU A 165 -8.36 -3.40 1.21
C LEU A 165 -7.34 -3.10 0.10
N ILE A 166 -6.84 -4.14 -0.60
CA ILE A 166 -5.93 -3.98 -1.74
C ILE A 166 -6.61 -3.16 -2.83
N ALA A 167 -7.86 -3.49 -3.16
CA ALA A 167 -8.62 -2.82 -4.20
C ALA A 167 -8.83 -1.30 -3.94
N VAL A 168 -8.82 -0.86 -2.68
CA VAL A 168 -8.76 0.57 -2.33
C VAL A 168 -7.33 1.12 -2.47
N ALA A 169 -6.35 0.42 -1.89
CA ALA A 169 -4.98 0.90 -1.74
C ALA A 169 -4.28 1.20 -3.08
N VAL A 170 -4.52 0.37 -4.09
CA VAL A 170 -3.83 0.47 -5.38
C VAL A 170 -4.12 1.76 -6.15
N TRP A 171 -5.21 2.45 -5.83
CA TRP A 171 -5.58 3.71 -6.50
C TRP A 171 -4.80 4.92 -5.99
N LEU A 172 -4.20 4.87 -4.81
CA LEU A 172 -3.47 6.00 -4.23
C LEU A 172 -2.45 6.64 -5.18
N PRO A 173 -1.56 5.88 -5.85
CA PRO A 173 -0.61 6.47 -6.79
C PRO A 173 -1.29 7.12 -7.99
N LEU A 174 -2.38 6.54 -8.51
CA LEU A 174 -3.10 7.12 -9.65
C LEU A 174 -3.81 8.42 -9.26
N VAL A 175 -4.45 8.47 -8.10
CA VAL A 175 -5.07 9.71 -7.59
C VAL A 175 -4.03 10.82 -7.50
N LEU A 176 -2.84 10.53 -6.95
CA LEU A 176 -1.74 11.49 -6.87
C LEU A 176 -1.21 11.89 -8.25
N ALA A 177 -1.09 10.94 -9.19
CA ALA A 177 -0.64 11.22 -10.55
C ALA A 177 -1.58 12.17 -11.30
N LEU A 178 -2.89 12.03 -11.07
CA LEU A 178 -3.91 12.88 -11.65
C LEU A 178 -4.05 14.22 -10.92
N LEU A 179 -3.86 14.23 -9.61
CA LEU A 179 -3.94 15.45 -8.79
C LEU A 179 -2.75 16.38 -9.02
N GLN A 180 -1.55 15.86 -9.23
CA GLN A 180 -0.34 16.65 -9.36
C GLN A 180 -0.41 17.72 -10.47
N PRO A 181 -0.87 17.44 -11.71
CA PRO A 181 -1.03 18.48 -12.73
C PRO A 181 -2.05 19.55 -12.36
N ALA A 182 -3.10 19.18 -11.62
CA ALA A 182 -4.10 20.13 -11.14
C ALA A 182 -3.50 21.12 -10.13
N LEU A 183 -2.66 20.63 -9.21
CA LEU A 183 -1.94 21.47 -8.26
C LEU A 183 -0.95 22.43 -8.96
N GLU A 184 -0.35 21.98 -10.05
CA GLU A 184 0.57 22.79 -10.89
C GLU A 184 -0.13 23.77 -11.84
N GLY A 185 -1.43 24.03 -11.66
CA GLY A 185 -2.20 25.00 -12.46
C GLY A 185 -2.82 24.41 -13.73
N GLY A 186 -2.91 23.09 -13.83
CA GLY A 186 -3.58 22.40 -14.93
C GLY A 186 -5.10 22.60 -14.95
N SER A 187 -5.74 22.07 -16.02
CA SER A 187 -7.17 22.20 -16.22
C SER A 187 -8.01 21.47 -15.13
N PHE A 188 -9.25 21.89 -14.97
CA PHE A 188 -10.23 21.26 -14.07
C PHE A 188 -10.42 19.75 -14.36
N ALA A 189 -10.24 19.32 -15.62
CA ALA A 189 -10.34 17.91 -15.99
C ALA A 189 -9.40 16.98 -15.18
N TRP A 190 -8.26 17.48 -14.74
CA TRP A 190 -7.34 16.72 -13.91
C TRP A 190 -7.90 16.45 -12.50
N VAL A 191 -8.52 17.45 -11.88
CA VAL A 191 -9.19 17.27 -10.58
C VAL A 191 -10.38 16.32 -10.72
N ALA A 192 -11.17 16.49 -11.78
CA ALA A 192 -12.31 15.61 -12.06
C ALA A 192 -11.87 14.15 -12.26
N ALA A 193 -10.78 13.91 -13.01
CA ALA A 193 -10.21 12.58 -13.19
C ALA A 193 -9.67 12.00 -11.87
N ALA A 194 -9.00 12.82 -11.05
CA ALA A 194 -8.56 12.41 -9.72
C ALA A 194 -9.74 12.06 -8.80
N ALA A 195 -10.82 12.85 -8.85
CA ALA A 195 -12.03 12.59 -8.08
C ALA A 195 -12.73 11.29 -8.51
N LEU A 196 -12.77 11.02 -9.83
CA LEU A 196 -13.27 9.76 -10.36
C LEU A 196 -12.43 8.57 -9.87
N ALA A 197 -11.10 8.69 -9.88
CA ALA A 197 -10.20 7.65 -9.39
C ALA A 197 -10.39 7.41 -7.88
N LEU A 198 -10.49 8.48 -7.07
CA LEU A 198 -10.73 8.38 -5.63
C LEU A 198 -12.12 7.81 -5.33
N GLY A 199 -13.15 8.22 -6.07
CA GLY A 199 -14.50 7.66 -5.96
C GLY A 199 -14.51 6.17 -6.31
N THR A 200 -13.85 5.78 -7.39
CA THR A 200 -13.71 4.36 -7.77
C THR A 200 -13.01 3.57 -6.68
N SER A 201 -11.92 4.09 -6.11
CA SER A 201 -11.22 3.50 -4.97
C SER A 201 -12.16 3.29 -3.78
N THR A 202 -12.95 4.31 -3.41
CA THR A 202 -13.87 4.26 -2.27
C THR A 202 -14.95 3.19 -2.45
N LEU A 203 -15.46 3.01 -3.68
CA LEU A 203 -16.46 1.97 -4.01
C LEU A 203 -15.89 0.54 -3.96
N ALA A 204 -14.57 0.35 -3.84
CA ALA A 204 -13.96 -0.97 -3.70
C ALA A 204 -14.24 -1.67 -2.36
N GLY A 205 -14.83 -0.95 -1.39
CA GLY A 205 -15.45 -1.60 -0.24
C GLY A 205 -14.60 -1.59 1.04
N HIS A 206 -13.69 -0.62 1.22
CA HIS A 206 -12.97 -0.45 2.49
C HIS A 206 -12.96 1.01 2.95
N THR A 207 -14.07 1.44 3.59
CA THR A 207 -14.31 2.85 3.97
C THR A 207 -13.22 3.44 4.87
N GLN A 208 -12.72 2.67 5.84
CA GLN A 208 -11.62 3.11 6.70
C GLN A 208 -10.41 3.55 5.86
N LEU A 209 -9.95 2.72 4.94
CA LEU A 209 -8.80 3.04 4.10
C LEU A 209 -9.06 4.27 3.21
N SER A 210 -10.31 4.46 2.79
CA SER A 210 -10.71 5.67 2.04
C SER A 210 -10.62 6.93 2.91
N ILE A 211 -10.99 6.87 4.19
CA ILE A 211 -10.83 7.98 5.15
C ILE A 211 -9.33 8.28 5.36
N GLU A 212 -8.53 7.25 5.61
CA GLU A 212 -7.09 7.37 5.79
C GLU A 212 -6.42 7.94 4.52
N MET A 213 -6.83 7.49 3.32
CA MET A 213 -6.37 8.04 2.05
C MET A 213 -6.75 9.52 1.89
N GLY A 214 -7.96 9.90 2.30
CA GLY A 214 -8.37 11.30 2.35
C GLY A 214 -7.45 12.15 3.22
N LEU A 215 -7.13 11.67 4.43
CA LEU A 215 -6.16 12.33 5.33
C LEU A 215 -4.77 12.45 4.67
N PHE A 216 -4.28 11.39 4.05
CA PHE A 216 -3.01 11.41 3.33
C PHE A 216 -3.00 12.44 2.20
N LEU A 217 -4.07 12.50 1.39
CA LEU A 217 -4.20 13.46 0.30
C LEU A 217 -4.27 14.91 0.80
N ILE A 218 -4.98 15.18 1.90
CA ILE A 218 -5.01 16.48 2.56
C ILE A 218 -3.59 16.92 2.94
N LEU A 219 -2.86 16.04 3.61
CA LEU A 219 -1.49 16.32 4.06
C LEU A 219 -0.50 16.48 2.89
N TYR A 220 -0.68 15.70 1.82
CA TYR A 220 0.12 15.85 0.60
C TYR A 220 -0.11 17.22 -0.07
N VAL A 221 -1.37 17.63 -0.20
CA VAL A 221 -1.73 18.95 -0.77
C VAL A 221 -1.23 20.09 0.14
N LEU A 222 -1.28 19.91 1.45
CA LEU A 222 -0.69 20.84 2.41
C LEU A 222 0.83 20.97 2.21
N GLY A 223 1.54 19.83 2.04
CA GLY A 223 2.96 19.83 1.71
C GLY A 223 3.28 20.59 0.42
N TYR A 224 2.43 20.42 -0.61
CA TYR A 224 2.53 21.22 -1.85
C TYR A 224 2.35 22.70 -1.60
N ALA A 225 1.29 23.08 -0.86
CA ALA A 225 0.94 24.48 -0.58
C ALA A 225 2.04 25.19 0.20
N LEU A 226 2.62 24.53 1.20
CA LEU A 226 3.74 25.02 2.00
C LEU A 226 5.00 25.22 1.14
N ALA A 227 5.34 24.22 0.31
CA ALA A 227 6.54 24.26 -0.52
C ALA A 227 6.49 25.35 -1.60
N ASN A 228 5.31 25.57 -2.18
CA ASN A 228 5.10 26.51 -3.28
C ASN A 228 4.51 27.86 -2.83
N LYS A 229 4.23 28.03 -1.55
CA LYS A 229 3.61 29.24 -0.95
C LYS A 229 2.32 29.64 -1.68
N SER A 230 1.55 28.67 -2.11
CA SER A 230 0.28 28.81 -2.83
C SER A 230 -0.81 28.01 -2.14
N TRP A 231 -1.85 28.68 -1.65
CA TRP A 231 -2.88 28.07 -0.81
C TRP A 231 -4.22 27.92 -1.53
N PHE A 232 -4.64 28.93 -2.28
CA PHE A 232 -5.99 28.98 -2.84
C PHE A 232 -6.25 27.85 -3.85
N ALA A 233 -5.37 27.71 -4.83
CA ALA A 233 -5.55 26.70 -5.88
C ALA A 233 -5.48 25.26 -5.34
N PRO A 234 -4.50 24.87 -4.51
CA PRO A 234 -4.47 23.55 -3.86
C PRO A 234 -5.70 23.28 -3.00
N LEU A 235 -6.13 24.24 -2.18
CA LEU A 235 -7.32 24.07 -1.32
C LEU A 235 -8.59 23.88 -2.17
N ARG A 236 -8.76 24.69 -3.21
CA ARG A 236 -9.88 24.52 -4.16
C ARG A 236 -9.85 23.13 -4.82
N SER A 237 -8.68 22.66 -5.25
CA SER A 237 -8.53 21.34 -5.85
C SER A 237 -8.90 20.24 -4.85
N LEU A 238 -8.51 20.37 -3.60
CA LEU A 238 -8.85 19.42 -2.54
C LEU A 238 -10.36 19.39 -2.26
N LEU A 239 -11.01 20.56 -2.16
CA LEU A 239 -12.46 20.64 -1.96
C LEU A 239 -13.24 20.02 -3.13
N VAL A 240 -12.82 20.30 -4.36
CA VAL A 240 -13.44 19.69 -5.56
C VAL A 240 -13.20 18.18 -5.58
N LEU A 241 -11.97 17.73 -5.33
CA LEU A 241 -11.61 16.32 -5.25
C LEU A 241 -12.51 15.58 -4.25
N GLY A 242 -12.56 16.06 -3.00
CA GLY A 242 -13.35 15.46 -1.93
C GLY A 242 -14.85 15.52 -2.22
N GLY A 243 -15.37 16.69 -2.60
CA GLY A 243 -16.80 16.89 -2.88
C GLY A 243 -17.30 15.99 -4.00
N TRP A 244 -16.60 15.93 -5.14
CA TRP A 244 -16.98 15.07 -6.25
C TRP A 244 -16.85 13.58 -5.92
N SER A 245 -15.80 13.17 -5.20
CA SER A 245 -15.64 11.78 -4.77
C SER A 245 -16.77 11.34 -3.85
N VAL A 246 -17.17 12.19 -2.89
CA VAL A 246 -18.31 11.91 -2.01
C VAL A 246 -19.60 11.79 -2.81
N VAL A 247 -19.88 12.72 -3.74
CA VAL A 247 -21.08 12.69 -4.58
C VAL A 247 -21.15 11.40 -5.41
N LEU A 248 -20.01 10.98 -6.02
CA LEU A 248 -19.94 9.73 -6.79
C LEU A 248 -20.19 8.49 -5.93
N CYS A 249 -19.77 8.51 -4.67
CA CYS A 249 -19.91 7.37 -3.76
C CYS A 249 -21.17 7.40 -2.91
N LEU A 250 -21.99 8.47 -2.97
CA LEU A 250 -23.13 8.67 -2.07
C LEU A 250 -24.14 7.53 -2.16
N VAL A 251 -24.30 6.93 -3.34
CA VAL A 251 -25.15 5.76 -3.59
C VAL A 251 -24.76 4.55 -2.71
N GLN A 252 -23.50 4.43 -2.34
CA GLN A 252 -22.97 3.38 -1.45
C GLN A 252 -22.80 3.89 -0.01
N LEU A 253 -22.28 5.12 0.14
CA LEU A 253 -21.93 5.66 1.45
C LEU A 253 -23.19 5.96 2.30
N TRP A 254 -24.26 6.43 1.70
CA TRP A 254 -25.48 6.75 2.44
C TRP A 254 -26.17 5.51 3.05
N PRO A 255 -26.49 4.45 2.28
CA PRO A 255 -27.00 3.22 2.88
C PRO A 255 -26.00 2.58 3.85
N GLY A 256 -24.70 2.65 3.55
CA GLY A 256 -23.63 2.14 4.43
C GLY A 256 -23.58 2.86 5.77
N TYR A 257 -23.76 4.18 5.78
CA TYR A 257 -23.88 4.96 7.00
C TYR A 257 -25.10 4.53 7.84
N GLN A 258 -26.27 4.39 7.19
CA GLN A 258 -27.48 3.92 7.88
C GLN A 258 -27.30 2.53 8.50
N LEU A 259 -26.67 1.60 7.78
CA LEU A 259 -26.36 0.27 8.29
C LEU A 259 -25.35 0.34 9.47
N THR A 260 -24.35 1.20 9.39
CA THR A 260 -23.35 1.37 10.45
C THR A 260 -23.99 1.82 11.75
N GLN A 261 -24.98 2.73 11.70
CA GLN A 261 -25.72 3.21 12.88
C GLN A 261 -26.51 2.10 13.60
N GLN A 262 -26.82 1.01 12.90
CA GLN A 262 -27.56 -0.16 13.42
C GLN A 262 -26.62 -1.34 13.74
N SER A 263 -25.32 -1.13 13.74
CA SER A 263 -24.31 -2.15 13.95
C SER A 263 -23.46 -1.86 15.17
N VAL A 264 -22.71 -2.84 15.64
CA VAL A 264 -21.74 -2.71 16.74
C VAL A 264 -20.66 -1.63 16.47
N ARG A 265 -20.52 -1.16 15.23
CA ARG A 265 -19.60 -0.08 14.88
C ARG A 265 -20.09 1.30 15.29
N ALA A 266 -21.37 1.45 15.66
CA ALA A 266 -21.89 2.72 16.17
C ALA A 266 -21.20 3.11 17.49
N ASP A 267 -20.85 2.14 18.34
CA ASP A 267 -20.37 2.36 19.70
C ASP A 267 -18.95 1.78 19.94
N LEU A 268 -18.05 1.94 18.95
CA LEU A 268 -16.65 1.53 19.12
C LEU A 268 -15.97 2.35 20.22
N THR A 269 -15.40 1.64 21.21
CA THR A 269 -14.57 2.27 22.24
C THR A 269 -13.17 2.58 21.70
N TYR A 270 -12.43 3.47 22.38
CA TYR A 270 -11.04 3.74 22.01
C TYR A 270 -10.16 2.49 22.11
N SER A 271 -10.44 1.60 23.06
CA SER A 271 -9.78 0.30 23.18
C SER A 271 -9.98 -0.58 21.94
N ASP A 272 -11.20 -0.58 21.36
CA ASP A 272 -11.48 -1.31 20.12
C ASP A 272 -10.75 -0.69 18.92
N ALA A 273 -10.64 0.64 18.91
CA ALA A 273 -9.91 1.38 17.88
C ALA A 273 -8.41 1.06 17.87
N LEU A 274 -7.83 0.79 19.04
CA LEU A 274 -6.41 0.42 19.20
C LEU A 274 -6.08 -1.01 18.75
N ALA A 275 -7.07 -1.85 18.41
CA ALA A 275 -6.82 -3.20 17.95
C ALA A 275 -5.82 -3.21 16.78
N PHE A 276 -4.83 -4.12 16.83
CA PHE A 276 -3.78 -4.23 15.78
C PHE A 276 -2.85 -3.02 15.66
N SER A 277 -2.67 -2.23 16.72
CA SER A 277 -1.61 -1.21 16.79
C SER A 277 -0.24 -1.82 16.53
N LEU A 278 0.64 -1.05 15.91
CA LEU A 278 2.03 -1.46 15.71
C LEU A 278 2.78 -1.42 17.05
N LEU A 279 3.40 -2.53 17.41
CA LEU A 279 4.27 -2.57 18.57
C LEU A 279 5.71 -2.22 18.18
N PRO A 280 6.45 -1.43 19.00
CA PRO A 280 7.81 -0.99 18.66
C PRO A 280 8.79 -2.12 18.33
N GLN A 281 8.67 -3.27 18.99
CA GLN A 281 9.52 -4.44 18.71
C GLN A 281 9.31 -5.01 17.29
N LYS A 282 8.19 -4.72 16.62
CA LYS A 282 7.96 -5.12 15.23
C LYS A 282 8.77 -4.33 14.21
N LEU A 283 9.41 -3.23 14.61
CA LEU A 283 10.30 -2.49 13.71
C LEU A 283 11.46 -3.33 13.17
N ILE A 284 11.81 -4.42 13.85
CA ILE A 284 12.78 -5.39 13.33
C ILE A 284 12.38 -5.94 11.95
N LEU A 285 11.07 -6.00 11.66
CA LEU A 285 10.54 -6.50 10.39
C LEU A 285 10.90 -5.61 9.19
N PHE A 286 11.28 -4.34 9.38
CA PHE A 286 11.85 -3.54 8.29
C PHE A 286 13.15 -4.15 7.73
N LEU A 287 13.89 -4.86 8.57
CA LEU A 287 15.21 -5.39 8.24
C LEU A 287 15.18 -6.91 8.08
N VAL A 288 14.42 -7.60 8.93
CA VAL A 288 14.39 -9.06 9.03
C VAL A 288 12.95 -9.56 8.88
N PRO A 289 12.50 -9.82 7.64
CA PRO A 289 11.08 -9.95 7.29
C PRO A 289 10.35 -11.09 8.00
N HIS A 290 11.05 -12.18 8.32
CA HIS A 290 10.45 -13.36 8.95
C HIS A 290 10.97 -13.59 10.39
N PHE A 291 11.43 -12.52 11.06
CA PHE A 291 11.95 -12.62 12.42
C PHE A 291 10.98 -13.35 13.36
N TYR A 292 9.70 -13.03 13.29
CA TYR A 292 8.65 -13.64 14.10
C TYR A 292 7.98 -14.88 13.47
N GLY A 293 8.50 -15.38 12.34
CA GLY A 293 7.85 -16.41 11.56
C GLY A 293 7.04 -15.85 10.39
N ARG A 294 6.55 -16.73 9.53
CA ARG A 294 5.84 -16.36 8.29
C ARG A 294 4.51 -17.08 8.09
N THR A 295 4.24 -18.10 8.87
CA THR A 295 3.00 -18.88 8.79
C THR A 295 2.38 -18.99 10.17
N PRO A 296 1.06 -19.19 10.29
CA PRO A 296 0.42 -19.37 11.59
C PRO A 296 1.10 -20.44 12.47
N ASP A 297 1.61 -21.51 11.86
CA ASP A 297 2.22 -22.63 12.56
C ASP A 297 3.59 -22.31 13.18
N ASN A 298 4.31 -21.32 12.66
CA ASN A 298 5.64 -20.95 13.12
C ASN A 298 5.74 -19.49 13.60
N TYR A 299 4.61 -18.78 13.67
CA TYR A 299 4.58 -17.42 14.16
C TYR A 299 4.65 -17.38 15.69
N TRP A 300 5.63 -16.64 16.23
CA TRP A 300 5.85 -16.50 17.67
C TRP A 300 5.84 -15.03 18.14
N GLY A 301 5.55 -14.12 17.22
CA GLY A 301 5.52 -12.68 17.49
C GLY A 301 4.24 -12.21 18.17
N PRO A 302 4.16 -10.91 18.46
CA PRO A 302 2.96 -10.28 18.97
C PRO A 302 1.77 -10.44 18.00
N PRO A 303 0.52 -10.33 18.48
CA PRO A 303 -0.67 -10.53 17.64
C PRO A 303 -0.65 -9.78 16.33
N SER A 304 -1.31 -10.38 15.34
CA SER A 304 -1.41 -10.01 13.94
C SER A 304 -0.11 -10.15 13.14
N LEU A 305 -0.05 -11.24 12.38
CA LEU A 305 0.99 -11.45 11.36
C LEU A 305 0.80 -10.49 10.18
N THR A 306 -0.43 -10.22 9.77
CA THR A 306 -0.78 -9.50 8.54
C THR A 306 -0.83 -7.98 8.70
N GLU A 307 -1.56 -7.49 9.72
CA GLU A 307 -1.83 -6.05 9.89
C GLU A 307 -0.57 -5.21 10.20
N ASN A 308 0.52 -5.84 10.63
CA ASN A 308 1.74 -5.17 11.07
C ASN A 308 2.99 -5.66 10.32
N TYR A 309 2.86 -6.03 9.05
CA TYR A 309 4.00 -6.45 8.24
C TYR A 309 4.60 -5.25 7.50
N LEU A 310 5.90 -4.96 7.75
CA LEU A 310 6.57 -3.70 7.43
C LEU A 310 7.64 -3.82 6.32
N TYR A 311 7.88 -5.00 5.79
CA TYR A 311 9.05 -5.24 4.95
C TYR A 311 8.86 -4.69 3.53
N VAL A 312 9.69 -3.76 3.14
CA VAL A 312 9.74 -3.21 1.76
C VAL A 312 10.99 -3.62 0.99
N GLY A 313 11.89 -4.35 1.64
CA GLY A 313 13.20 -4.75 1.08
C GLY A 313 14.34 -3.86 1.53
N ILE A 314 15.53 -4.47 1.71
CA ILE A 314 16.73 -3.75 2.16
C ILE A 314 17.23 -2.76 1.10
N LEU A 315 17.28 -3.18 -0.16
CA LEU A 315 17.68 -2.29 -1.25
C LEU A 315 16.73 -1.09 -1.40
N PRO A 316 15.39 -1.24 -1.40
CA PRO A 316 14.47 -0.11 -1.35
C PRO A 316 14.70 0.84 -0.16
N LEU A 317 14.97 0.33 1.03
CA LEU A 317 15.31 1.18 2.20
C LEU A 317 16.61 1.97 1.97
N ALA A 318 17.64 1.33 1.41
CA ALA A 318 18.87 2.01 1.05
C ALA A 318 18.63 3.08 -0.02
N LEU A 319 17.86 2.79 -1.05
CA LEU A 319 17.51 3.77 -2.08
C LEU A 319 16.69 4.93 -1.51
N ALA A 320 15.72 4.66 -0.62
CA ALA A 320 14.95 5.69 0.06
C ALA A 320 15.84 6.61 0.91
N GLY A 321 16.78 6.05 1.68
CA GLY A 321 17.77 6.82 2.41
C GLY A 321 18.64 7.68 1.49
N LEU A 322 19.06 7.14 0.36
CA LEU A 322 19.80 7.89 -0.67
C LEU A 322 18.99 9.08 -1.21
N ALA A 323 17.69 8.87 -1.49
CA ALA A 323 16.81 9.95 -1.93
C ALA A 323 16.82 11.11 -0.92
N LEU A 324 16.66 10.83 0.37
CA LEU A 324 16.60 11.85 1.43
C LEU A 324 17.92 12.62 1.59
N LEU A 325 19.05 11.95 1.40
CA LEU A 325 20.37 12.56 1.51
C LEU A 325 20.74 13.41 0.28
N TRP A 326 20.29 13.02 -0.92
CA TRP A 326 20.77 13.63 -2.18
C TRP A 326 19.76 14.54 -2.87
N THR A 327 18.45 14.45 -2.55
CA THR A 327 17.48 15.38 -3.12
C THR A 327 17.01 16.42 -2.12
N ARG A 328 16.72 17.62 -2.63
CA ARG A 328 16.04 18.67 -1.87
C ARG A 328 14.63 18.93 -2.39
N ASP A 329 14.12 18.05 -3.23
CA ASP A 329 12.76 18.16 -3.77
C ASP A 329 11.75 18.10 -2.62
N TRP A 330 10.80 19.02 -2.62
CA TRP A 330 9.73 19.08 -1.65
C TRP A 330 8.90 17.78 -1.64
N ARG A 331 8.74 17.13 -2.80
CA ARG A 331 7.98 15.88 -2.97
C ARG A 331 8.60 14.75 -2.15
N ALA A 332 9.91 14.58 -2.25
CA ALA A 332 10.63 13.58 -1.45
C ALA A 332 10.48 13.85 0.05
N ARG A 333 10.59 15.13 0.47
CA ARG A 333 10.41 15.51 1.88
C ARG A 333 8.99 15.29 2.36
N THR A 334 7.99 15.62 1.55
CA THR A 334 6.57 15.41 1.87
C THR A 334 6.28 13.92 1.98
N LEU A 335 6.72 13.10 1.03
CA LEU A 335 6.56 11.65 1.08
C LEU A 335 7.24 11.03 2.32
N ALA A 336 8.43 11.50 2.67
CA ALA A 336 9.12 11.06 3.88
C ALA A 336 8.37 11.47 5.15
N ALA A 337 7.88 12.71 5.22
CA ALA A 337 7.10 13.19 6.35
C ALA A 337 5.79 12.41 6.51
N LEU A 338 5.12 12.08 5.39
CA LEU A 338 3.90 11.29 5.38
C LEU A 338 4.17 9.83 5.80
N ALA A 339 5.27 9.23 5.36
CA ALA A 339 5.68 7.91 5.82
C ALA A 339 6.00 7.91 7.31
N ALA A 340 6.74 8.90 7.80
CA ALA A 340 7.03 9.04 9.23
C ALA A 340 5.75 9.24 10.06
N LEU A 341 4.83 10.09 9.58
CA LEU A 341 3.54 10.30 10.24
C LEU A 341 2.69 9.02 10.24
N GLY A 342 2.65 8.29 9.10
CA GLY A 342 1.98 6.99 9.01
C GLY A 342 2.53 6.00 10.03
N LEU A 343 3.84 5.95 10.20
CA LEU A 343 4.48 5.12 11.21
C LEU A 343 4.09 5.53 12.65
N LEU A 344 4.08 6.84 12.93
CA LEU A 344 3.66 7.35 14.24
C LEU A 344 2.19 7.07 14.54
N LEU A 345 1.31 7.16 13.53
CA LEU A 345 -0.11 6.82 13.66
C LEU A 345 -0.32 5.31 13.83
N ALA A 346 0.49 4.48 13.16
CA ALA A 346 0.44 3.03 13.31
C ALA A 346 0.79 2.57 14.74
N PHE A 347 1.66 3.29 15.44
CA PHE A 347 1.98 3.01 16.85
C PHE A 347 0.82 3.28 17.81
N ALA A 348 -0.16 4.06 17.40
CA ALA A 348 -1.39 4.37 18.14
C ALA A 348 -1.17 4.80 19.60
N ASP A 349 -1.38 3.92 20.57
CA ASP A 349 -1.25 4.20 22.01
C ASP A 349 0.18 4.50 22.48
N TRP A 350 1.19 4.17 21.69
CA TRP A 350 2.58 4.56 21.94
C TRP A 350 2.87 6.03 21.58
N THR A 351 1.92 6.69 20.89
CA THR A 351 2.01 8.13 20.54
C THR A 351 0.68 8.82 20.77
N PRO A 352 0.65 10.10 21.13
CA PRO A 352 -0.61 10.82 21.37
C PRO A 352 -1.39 11.11 20.07
N LEU A 353 -0.76 10.97 18.88
CA LEU A 353 -1.30 11.44 17.61
C LEU A 353 -2.59 10.72 17.21
N HIS A 354 -2.65 9.39 17.36
CA HIS A 354 -3.85 8.62 17.08
C HIS A 354 -5.01 9.00 18.00
N GLY A 355 -4.72 9.19 19.30
CA GLY A 355 -5.72 9.63 20.28
C GLY A 355 -6.29 11.02 19.97
N TRP A 356 -5.46 11.94 19.49
CA TRP A 356 -5.93 13.26 19.04
C TRP A 356 -6.83 13.16 17.81
N LEU A 357 -6.48 12.34 16.82
CA LEU A 357 -7.34 12.10 15.66
C LEU A 357 -8.66 11.44 16.07
N TYR A 358 -8.62 10.44 16.95
CA TYR A 358 -9.81 9.79 17.48
C TYR A 358 -10.77 10.78 18.17
N ALA A 359 -10.22 11.71 18.95
CA ALA A 359 -11.02 12.67 19.71
C ALA A 359 -11.51 13.88 18.87
N LEU A 360 -10.76 14.30 17.86
CA LEU A 360 -10.95 15.58 17.18
C LEU A 360 -11.37 15.47 15.70
N ALA A 361 -11.02 14.36 15.02
CA ALA A 361 -11.31 14.23 13.59
C ALA A 361 -12.67 13.54 13.37
N PRO A 362 -13.61 14.18 12.66
CA PRO A 362 -14.94 13.62 12.43
C PRO A 362 -14.87 12.25 11.76
N GLY A 363 -15.54 11.25 12.35
CA GLY A 363 -15.61 9.88 11.83
C GLY A 363 -14.36 9.03 12.08
N PHE A 364 -13.30 9.58 12.67
CA PHE A 364 -12.10 8.84 13.02
C PHE A 364 -12.32 7.89 14.21
N ASP A 365 -13.31 8.20 15.04
CA ASP A 365 -13.82 7.33 16.12
C ASP A 365 -14.42 6.01 15.63
N LYS A 366 -14.67 5.86 14.32
CA LYS A 366 -15.15 4.63 13.68
C LYS A 366 -14.01 3.84 12.98
N VAL A 367 -12.78 4.37 13.02
CA VAL A 367 -11.58 3.74 12.45
C VAL A 367 -10.93 2.85 13.50
N ARG A 368 -10.49 1.66 13.11
CA ARG A 368 -9.74 0.72 13.96
C ARG A 368 -8.52 0.20 13.23
N ALA A 369 -7.71 -0.64 13.88
CA ALA A 369 -6.52 -1.24 13.31
C ALA A 369 -5.51 -0.18 12.79
N PRO A 370 -4.90 0.60 13.70
CA PRO A 370 -3.94 1.64 13.34
C PRO A 370 -2.74 1.13 12.53
N GLY A 371 -2.41 -0.17 12.63
CA GLY A 371 -1.41 -0.81 11.79
C GLY A 371 -1.61 -0.58 10.29
N ARG A 372 -2.83 -0.28 9.84
CA ARG A 372 -3.14 0.02 8.43
C ARG A 372 -2.50 1.29 7.91
N PHE A 373 -2.11 2.22 8.78
CA PHE A 373 -1.28 3.37 8.39
C PHE A 373 0.09 2.97 7.81
N LEU A 374 0.52 1.72 7.98
CA LEU A 374 1.72 1.19 7.32
C LEU A 374 1.62 1.18 5.79
N LEU A 375 0.41 1.19 5.23
CA LEU A 375 0.20 1.44 3.80
C LEU A 375 0.94 2.69 3.32
N TYR A 376 0.85 3.78 4.08
CA TYR A 376 1.44 5.07 3.70
C TYR A 376 2.95 5.10 3.96
N VAL A 377 3.42 4.28 4.90
CA VAL A 377 4.86 4.04 5.12
C VAL A 377 5.45 3.34 3.89
N ASP A 378 4.85 2.23 3.49
CA ASP A 378 5.31 1.43 2.36
C ASP A 378 5.24 2.21 1.04
N PHE A 379 4.13 2.95 0.82
CA PHE A 379 3.99 3.82 -0.35
C PHE A 379 5.06 4.92 -0.38
N GLY A 380 5.26 5.61 0.73
CA GLY A 380 6.28 6.66 0.85
C GLY A 380 7.69 6.12 0.59
N LEU A 381 8.02 4.96 1.17
CA LEU A 381 9.31 4.29 0.97
C LEU A 381 9.48 3.81 -0.48
N ALA A 382 8.43 3.27 -1.11
CA ALA A 382 8.46 2.85 -2.51
C ALA A 382 8.76 4.03 -3.46
N MET A 383 8.08 5.15 -3.26
CA MET A 383 8.31 6.35 -4.06
C MET A 383 9.70 6.96 -3.80
N LEU A 384 10.16 6.98 -2.54
CA LEU A 384 11.51 7.40 -2.20
C LEU A 384 12.57 6.47 -2.79
N ALA A 385 12.34 5.15 -2.81
CA ALA A 385 13.23 4.20 -3.47
C ALA A 385 13.35 4.49 -4.97
N GLY A 386 12.24 4.78 -5.63
CA GLY A 386 12.24 5.23 -7.03
C GLY A 386 13.04 6.51 -7.26
N ILE A 387 12.89 7.49 -6.36
CA ILE A 387 13.68 8.75 -6.40
C ILE A 387 15.17 8.44 -6.18
N GLY A 388 15.51 7.57 -5.26
CA GLY A 388 16.91 7.15 -4.99
C GLY A 388 17.54 6.41 -6.17
N ALA A 389 16.78 5.52 -6.82
CA ALA A 389 17.21 4.85 -8.05
C ALA A 389 17.45 5.85 -9.20
N ASP A 390 16.58 6.87 -9.33
CA ASP A 390 16.78 7.94 -10.30
C ASP A 390 18.03 8.78 -10.01
N VAL A 391 18.34 9.02 -8.74
CA VAL A 391 19.58 9.68 -8.32
C VAL A 391 20.81 8.85 -8.71
N LEU A 392 20.77 7.53 -8.50
CA LEU A 392 21.89 6.64 -8.89
C LEU A 392 22.08 6.53 -10.40
N SER A 393 21.03 6.67 -11.18
CA SER A 393 21.11 6.65 -12.65
C SER A 393 21.82 7.86 -13.25
N ARG A 394 22.12 8.88 -12.43
CA ARG A 394 22.80 10.13 -12.84
C ARG A 394 24.23 10.18 -12.31
N PRO A 395 25.17 10.80 -13.04
CA PRO A 395 26.54 10.97 -12.55
C PRO A 395 26.56 11.76 -11.22
N LEU A 396 27.14 11.17 -10.18
CA LEU A 396 27.28 11.82 -8.89
C LEU A 396 28.36 12.93 -8.95
N PRO A 397 28.05 14.18 -8.57
CA PRO A 397 29.03 15.25 -8.47
C PRO A 397 30.19 14.85 -7.55
N TRP A 398 31.42 15.14 -7.96
CA TRP A 398 32.63 14.75 -7.23
C TRP A 398 32.62 15.20 -5.75
N ARG A 399 32.05 16.36 -5.44
CA ARG A 399 31.90 16.90 -4.08
C ARG A 399 31.01 16.04 -3.16
N ARG A 400 30.12 15.22 -3.71
CA ARG A 400 29.23 14.33 -2.94
C ARG A 400 29.78 12.91 -2.78
N ARG A 401 30.88 12.57 -3.44
CA ARG A 401 31.49 11.25 -3.36
C ARG A 401 31.90 10.83 -1.92
N PRO A 402 32.45 11.73 -1.06
CA PRO A 402 32.76 11.36 0.32
C PRO A 402 31.51 10.96 1.12
N ALA A 403 30.43 11.73 1.01
CA ALA A 403 29.18 11.43 1.68
C ALA A 403 28.54 10.11 1.15
N PHE A 404 28.68 9.84 -0.15
CA PHE A 404 28.25 8.56 -0.73
C PHE A 404 29.09 7.38 -0.21
N ARG A 405 30.40 7.56 -0.10
CA ARG A 405 31.27 6.54 0.52
C ARG A 405 30.88 6.29 1.97
N LEU A 406 30.65 7.35 2.76
CA LEU A 406 30.20 7.21 4.14
C LEU A 406 28.86 6.46 4.22
N TYR A 407 27.94 6.75 3.33
CA TYR A 407 26.66 6.04 3.23
C TYR A 407 26.85 4.55 2.93
N LEU A 408 27.69 4.21 1.94
CA LEU A 408 28.02 2.81 1.62
C LEU A 408 28.75 2.13 2.79
N THR A 409 29.65 2.84 3.47
CA THR A 409 30.33 2.32 4.67
C THR A 409 29.31 2.02 5.77
N GLY A 410 28.30 2.89 5.97
CA GLY A 410 27.22 2.65 6.92
C GLY A 410 26.46 1.35 6.61
N TRP A 411 26.12 1.13 5.34
CA TRP A 411 25.50 -0.13 4.91
C TRP A 411 26.40 -1.35 5.05
N ALA A 412 27.71 -1.20 4.79
CA ALA A 412 28.70 -2.28 5.00
C ALA A 412 28.84 -2.63 6.49
N VAL A 413 28.87 -1.62 7.36
CA VAL A 413 28.88 -1.82 8.83
C VAL A 413 27.59 -2.50 9.29
N PHE A 414 26.45 -2.10 8.74
CA PHE A 414 25.16 -2.74 9.02
C PHE A 414 25.15 -4.21 8.58
N ALA A 415 25.64 -4.52 7.36
CA ALA A 415 25.76 -5.88 6.86
C ALA A 415 26.71 -6.73 7.73
N PHE A 416 27.84 -6.15 8.15
CA PHE A 416 28.76 -6.80 9.07
C PHE A 416 28.11 -7.07 10.43
N GLY A 417 27.35 -6.11 10.98
CA GLY A 417 26.59 -6.28 12.21
C GLY A 417 25.57 -7.43 12.13
N LEU A 418 24.86 -7.53 11.00
CA LEU A 418 23.97 -8.68 10.75
C LEU A 418 24.75 -10.01 10.69
N LEU A 419 25.93 -10.03 10.07
CA LEU A 419 26.78 -11.22 10.03
C LEU A 419 27.22 -11.66 11.42
N VAL A 420 27.62 -10.70 12.26
CA VAL A 420 28.02 -10.95 13.66
C VAL A 420 26.87 -11.52 14.49
N ILE A 421 25.63 -11.08 14.23
CA ILE A 421 24.44 -11.61 14.91
C ILE A 421 24.05 -12.98 14.33
N ALA A 422 24.08 -13.13 13.00
CA ALA A 422 23.68 -14.37 12.33
C ALA A 422 24.64 -15.54 12.65
N GLY A 423 25.94 -15.30 12.80
CA GLY A 423 26.92 -16.33 13.08
C GLY A 423 26.62 -17.14 14.35
N PRO A 424 26.45 -16.52 15.55
CA PRO A 424 26.05 -17.21 16.76
C PRO A 424 24.70 -17.91 16.65
N LEU A 425 23.71 -17.31 15.95
CA LEU A 425 22.41 -17.93 15.75
C LEU A 425 22.49 -19.19 14.88
N VAL A 426 23.30 -19.16 13.82
CA VAL A 426 23.57 -20.35 12.98
C VAL A 426 24.30 -21.41 13.80
N TYR A 427 25.26 -21.05 14.62
CA TYR A 427 25.94 -21.96 15.52
C TYR A 427 24.95 -22.63 16.48
N LEU A 428 24.10 -21.85 17.14
CA LEU A 428 23.06 -22.38 18.03
C LEU A 428 22.12 -23.35 17.29
N LYS A 429 21.71 -23.01 16.07
CA LYS A 429 20.85 -23.88 15.25
C LYS A 429 21.51 -25.23 14.92
N LEU A 430 22.81 -25.23 14.62
CA LEU A 430 23.53 -26.42 14.16
C LEU A 430 23.98 -27.33 15.29
N PHE A 431 24.33 -26.77 16.45
CA PHE A 431 25.04 -27.48 17.53
C PHE A 431 24.28 -27.60 18.84
N VAL A 432 23.19 -26.85 19.04
CA VAL A 432 22.36 -27.01 20.26
C VAL A 432 21.37 -28.16 20.07
N ASN A 433 21.43 -29.11 21.02
CA ASN A 433 20.59 -30.30 21.01
C ASN A 433 19.11 -29.92 21.18
N GLN A 434 18.26 -30.31 20.22
CA GLN A 434 16.87 -29.90 20.09
C GLN A 434 15.94 -30.46 21.17
N SER A 435 16.39 -31.44 21.96
CA SER A 435 15.54 -32.22 22.86
C SER A 435 15.10 -31.52 24.16
N GLN A 436 15.67 -30.38 24.51
CA GLN A 436 15.42 -29.72 25.81
C GLN A 436 14.61 -28.44 25.81
N ALA A 437 14.33 -27.84 24.62
CA ALA A 437 13.59 -26.59 24.53
C ALA A 437 12.94 -26.40 23.16
N GLU A 438 12.02 -27.25 22.76
CA GLU A 438 11.42 -27.26 21.41
C GLU A 438 10.86 -25.87 20.96
N GLY A 439 10.20 -25.14 21.85
CA GLY A 439 9.65 -23.83 21.55
C GLY A 439 10.74 -22.77 21.27
N LEU A 440 11.77 -22.69 22.11
CA LEU A 440 12.88 -21.74 21.99
C LEU A 440 13.73 -22.06 20.75
N VAL A 441 13.98 -23.35 20.49
CA VAL A 441 14.73 -23.79 19.30
C VAL A 441 14.00 -23.42 18.03
N LYS A 442 12.69 -23.56 17.96
CA LYS A 442 11.87 -23.16 16.82
C LYS A 442 11.95 -21.65 16.56
N GLN A 443 11.92 -20.83 17.62
CA GLN A 443 12.07 -19.37 17.53
C GLN A 443 13.47 -18.98 17.01
N ILE A 444 14.53 -19.58 17.56
CA ILE A 444 15.91 -19.35 17.13
C ILE A 444 16.10 -19.76 15.66
N GLN A 445 15.56 -20.92 15.25
CA GLN A 445 15.63 -21.35 13.85
C GLN A 445 14.97 -20.36 12.91
N THR A 446 13.75 -19.93 13.23
CA THR A 446 12.99 -18.97 12.42
C THR A 446 13.73 -17.63 12.31
N ALA A 447 14.26 -17.11 13.43
CA ALA A 447 15.03 -15.88 13.44
C ALA A 447 16.34 -16.04 12.63
N THR A 448 17.05 -17.15 12.77
CA THR A 448 18.29 -17.44 12.03
C THR A 448 18.07 -17.47 10.52
N ASP A 449 17.03 -18.15 10.06
CA ASP A 449 16.71 -18.25 8.63
C ASP A 449 16.37 -16.87 8.06
N SER A 450 15.67 -16.04 8.83
CA SER A 450 15.33 -14.68 8.42
C SER A 450 16.55 -13.75 8.40
N PHE A 451 17.45 -13.84 9.38
CA PHE A 451 18.71 -13.09 9.36
C PHE A 451 19.61 -13.50 8.20
N ALA A 452 19.73 -14.82 7.91
CA ALA A 452 20.50 -15.33 6.78
C ALA A 452 19.96 -14.82 5.44
N LEU A 453 18.64 -14.83 5.27
CA LEU A 453 17.98 -14.29 4.07
C LEU A 453 18.25 -12.78 3.93
N THR A 454 18.10 -12.02 5.03
CA THR A 454 18.36 -10.58 5.04
C THR A 454 19.82 -10.29 4.68
N LEU A 455 20.76 -11.04 5.24
CA LEU A 455 22.19 -10.89 4.94
C LEU A 455 22.47 -11.19 3.45
N ALA A 456 21.89 -12.24 2.88
CA ALA A 456 22.01 -12.54 1.45
C ALA A 456 21.57 -11.36 0.58
N PHE A 457 20.42 -10.72 0.91
CA PHE A 457 19.94 -9.54 0.19
C PHE A 457 20.82 -8.29 0.38
N VAL A 458 21.53 -8.16 1.52
CA VAL A 458 22.43 -7.01 1.75
C VAL A 458 23.75 -7.18 1.01
N LEU A 459 24.20 -8.43 0.83
CA LEU A 459 25.46 -8.75 0.15
C LEU A 459 25.34 -8.83 -1.37
N ALA A 460 24.14 -9.10 -1.91
CA ALA A 460 23.83 -9.08 -3.34
C ALA A 460 23.66 -7.64 -3.87
#